data_daddce31b514a2c83499c7c4f7e0264e
#
_entry.id   daddce31b514a2c83499c7c4f7e0264e
#
_cell.length_a   1.000
_cell.length_b   1.000
_cell.length_c   1.000
_cell.angle_alpha   90.00
_cell.angle_beta   90.00
_cell.angle_gamma   90.00
#
_symmetry.space_group_name_H-M   'P 1'
#
loop_
_entity.id
_entity.type
_entity.pdbx_description
1 polymer ?
#
loop_
_entity_poly.entity_id
_entity_poly.type
_entity_poly.pdbx_seq_one_letter_code
_entity_poly.pdbx_strand_id
1 'polypeptide(L)'
;MTEIEILRKSGRIISYKAVGHAEYDEYGSDIVCAALSTALQFPLAGFQDVLEIYPRFEISSEGLLSVELADMDLKGKEREINTLLESMLVIVKQLSKDYPKNIKLVEKEEI
;
A
#
# COMPACT_ATOMS: atom_id res chain seq x y z
N MET A 1 -0.99 -6.33 -14.99
CA MET A 1 -1.83 -5.46 -14.13
C MET A 1 -1.51 -5.70 -12.66
N THR A 2 -1.36 -4.66 -11.90
CA THR A 2 -1.25 -4.76 -10.44
C THR A 2 -2.63 -4.57 -9.83
N GLU A 3 -3.03 -5.48 -8.96
CA GLU A 3 -4.26 -5.38 -8.20
C GLU A 3 -3.92 -4.99 -6.77
N ILE A 4 -4.53 -3.90 -6.29
CA ILE A 4 -4.29 -3.36 -4.96
C ILE A 4 -5.57 -3.49 -4.15
N GLU A 5 -5.45 -4.09 -2.97
CA GLU A 5 -6.54 -4.25 -2.05
C GLU A 5 -6.24 -3.48 -0.77
N ILE A 6 -7.15 -2.60 -0.41
CA ILE A 6 -7.10 -1.84 0.84
C ILE A 6 -8.18 -2.39 1.76
N LEU A 7 -7.81 -2.81 2.95
CA LEU A 7 -8.77 -3.32 3.93
C LEU A 7 -8.93 -2.33 5.07
N ARG A 8 -10.19 -1.96 5.34
CA ARG A 8 -10.55 -1.06 6.43
C ARG A 8 -11.30 -1.83 7.51
N LYS A 9 -11.19 -1.37 8.73
CA LYS A 9 -12.02 -1.79 9.87
C LYS A 9 -12.37 -0.56 10.68
N SER A 10 -13.68 -0.34 10.90
CA SER A 10 -14.17 0.84 11.61
C SER A 10 -13.63 2.15 11.03
N GLY A 11 -13.56 2.22 9.70
CA GLY A 11 -13.09 3.39 8.95
C GLY A 11 -11.58 3.55 8.84
N ARG A 12 -10.79 2.73 9.53
CA ARG A 12 -9.32 2.80 9.49
C ARG A 12 -8.75 1.74 8.57
N ILE A 13 -7.70 2.08 7.84
CA ILE A 13 -6.96 1.10 7.06
C ILE A 13 -6.16 0.22 8.01
N ILE A 14 -6.38 -1.09 7.96
CA ILE A 14 -5.69 -2.06 8.81
C ILE A 14 -4.71 -2.93 8.03
N SER A 15 -4.85 -3.00 6.71
CA SER A 15 -3.91 -3.70 5.86
C SER A 15 -4.02 -3.24 4.43
N TYR A 16 -2.96 -3.48 3.66
CA TYR A 16 -3.03 -3.31 2.22
C TYR A 16 -2.11 -4.32 1.53
N LYS A 17 -2.47 -4.64 0.30
CA LYS A 17 -1.79 -5.68 -0.46
C LYS A 17 -1.81 -5.31 -1.94
N ALA A 18 -0.70 -5.55 -2.60
CA ALA A 18 -0.57 -5.39 -4.05
C ALA A 18 -0.02 -6.68 -4.62
N VAL A 19 -0.63 -7.15 -5.72
CA VAL A 19 -0.25 -8.39 -6.40
C VAL A 19 -0.13 -8.12 -7.89
N GLY A 20 0.91 -8.65 -8.51
CA GLY A 20 1.14 -8.54 -9.94
C GLY A 20 2.09 -7.39 -10.29
N HIS A 21 2.30 -7.21 -11.58
CA HIS A 21 3.11 -6.13 -12.14
C HIS A 21 2.23 -5.21 -12.97
N ALA A 22 2.57 -3.93 -13.02
CA ALA A 22 1.78 -2.93 -13.74
C ALA A 22 1.71 -3.21 -15.24
N GLU A 23 2.77 -3.80 -15.80
CA GLU A 23 2.85 -4.17 -17.23
C GLU A 23 2.66 -2.97 -18.15
N TYR A 24 3.12 -1.80 -17.72
CA TYR A 24 3.14 -0.60 -18.53
C TYR A 24 4.28 -0.64 -19.53
N ASP A 25 5.42 -1.22 -19.12
CA ASP A 25 6.63 -1.36 -19.91
C ASP A 25 7.39 -2.61 -19.43
N GLU A 26 8.53 -2.89 -20.00
CA GLU A 26 9.37 -4.00 -19.58
C GLU A 26 9.84 -3.83 -18.13
N TYR A 27 10.05 -4.95 -17.45
CA TYR A 27 10.59 -4.98 -16.10
C TYR A 27 11.92 -4.21 -16.04
N GLY A 28 12.02 -3.31 -15.07
CA GLY A 28 13.18 -2.43 -14.89
C GLY A 28 13.07 -1.09 -15.59
N SER A 29 12.14 -0.94 -16.56
CA SER A 29 11.88 0.31 -17.27
C SER A 29 10.45 0.82 -17.04
N ASP A 30 9.67 0.10 -16.26
CA ASP A 30 8.27 0.42 -16.02
C ASP A 30 8.13 1.53 -14.98
N ILE A 31 7.85 2.75 -15.44
CA ILE A 31 7.69 3.93 -14.57
C ILE A 31 6.44 3.84 -13.70
N VAL A 32 5.40 3.15 -14.17
CA VAL A 32 4.16 2.95 -13.39
C VAL A 32 4.44 2.01 -12.23
N CYS A 33 5.15 0.92 -12.50
CA CYS A 33 5.57 -0.02 -11.47
C CYS A 33 6.46 0.64 -10.41
N ALA A 34 7.43 1.46 -10.84
CA ALA A 34 8.32 2.19 -9.95
C ALA A 34 7.55 3.19 -9.07
N ALA A 35 6.65 3.97 -9.67
CA ALA A 35 5.85 4.93 -8.94
C ALA A 35 4.95 4.25 -7.91
N LEU A 36 4.27 3.19 -8.32
CA LEU A 36 3.37 2.44 -7.46
C LEU A 36 4.12 1.77 -6.30
N SER A 37 5.26 1.14 -6.60
CA SER A 37 6.10 0.50 -5.60
C SER A 37 6.58 1.51 -4.55
N THR A 38 7.01 2.68 -4.97
CA THR A 38 7.44 3.76 -4.06
C THR A 38 6.28 4.22 -3.18
N ALA A 39 5.11 4.45 -3.77
CA ALA A 39 3.93 4.88 -3.02
C ALA A 39 3.51 3.85 -1.96
N LEU A 40 3.53 2.57 -2.32
CA LEU A 40 3.11 1.49 -1.43
C LEU A 40 4.13 1.20 -0.31
N GLN A 41 5.40 1.45 -0.54
CA GLN A 41 6.45 1.26 0.46
C GLN A 41 6.62 2.47 1.38
N PHE A 42 6.14 3.62 0.97
CA PHE A 42 6.29 4.86 1.73
C PHE A 42 5.73 4.76 3.16
N PRO A 43 4.49 4.27 3.40
CA PRO A 43 4.00 4.18 4.78
C PRO A 43 4.84 3.25 5.64
N LEU A 44 5.31 2.13 5.06
CA LEU A 44 6.12 1.17 5.80
C LEU A 44 7.44 1.80 6.27
N ALA A 45 8.08 2.58 5.41
CA ALA A 45 9.29 3.34 5.79
C ALA A 45 8.98 4.30 6.93
N GLY A 46 7.87 5.02 6.87
CA GLY A 46 7.44 5.91 7.94
C GLY A 46 7.16 5.18 9.25
N PHE A 47 6.51 4.02 9.19
CA PHE A 47 6.26 3.22 10.38
C PHE A 47 7.55 2.79 11.06
N GLN A 48 8.48 2.24 10.31
CA GLN A 48 9.71 1.68 10.84
C GLN A 48 10.72 2.75 11.25
N ASP A 49 11.00 3.70 10.38
CA ASP A 49 12.11 4.64 10.56
C ASP A 49 11.72 5.91 11.30
N VAL A 50 10.46 6.28 11.32
CA VAL A 50 9.99 7.49 11.98
C VAL A 50 9.20 7.18 13.25
N LEU A 51 8.26 6.25 13.17
CA LEU A 51 7.37 5.92 14.29
C LEU A 51 7.87 4.75 15.15
N GLU A 52 8.86 4.02 14.68
CA GLU A 52 9.39 2.82 15.36
C GLU A 52 8.30 1.77 15.64
N ILE A 53 7.45 1.56 14.64
CA ILE A 53 6.41 0.55 14.62
C ILE A 53 6.74 -0.43 13.52
N TYR A 54 6.66 -1.73 13.83
CA TYR A 54 7.14 -2.78 12.92
C TYR A 54 6.01 -3.74 12.58
N PRO A 55 5.13 -3.37 11.63
CA PRO A 55 4.06 -4.26 11.20
C PRO A 55 4.60 -5.48 10.45
N ARG A 56 3.78 -6.51 10.35
CA ARG A 56 4.11 -7.63 9.48
C ARG A 56 4.02 -7.15 8.04
N PHE A 57 5.01 -7.52 7.24
CA PHE A 57 5.02 -7.17 5.83
C PHE A 57 5.71 -8.26 5.03
N GLU A 58 5.40 -8.27 3.73
CA GLU A 58 6.06 -9.15 2.77
C GLU A 58 6.26 -8.37 1.48
N ILE A 59 7.48 -8.41 0.95
CA ILE A 59 7.82 -7.78 -0.32
C ILE A 59 8.58 -8.81 -1.13
N SER A 60 8.11 -9.08 -2.35
CA SER A 60 8.71 -10.05 -3.23
C SER A 60 8.94 -9.45 -4.61
N SER A 61 10.08 -9.80 -5.23
CA SER A 61 10.38 -9.42 -6.62
C SER A 61 9.38 -10.03 -7.62
N GLU A 62 8.60 -11.02 -7.19
CA GLU A 62 7.58 -11.65 -8.01
C GLU A 62 6.26 -10.86 -8.07
N GLY A 63 6.26 -9.64 -7.56
CA GLY A 63 5.09 -8.76 -7.63
C GLY A 63 4.12 -8.91 -6.46
N LEU A 64 4.65 -9.13 -5.26
CA LEU A 64 3.84 -9.15 -4.04
C LEU A 64 4.35 -8.09 -3.08
N LEU A 65 3.42 -7.32 -2.53
CA LEU A 65 3.69 -6.42 -1.42
C LEU A 65 2.48 -6.48 -0.49
N SER A 66 2.69 -6.74 0.79
CA SER A 66 1.62 -6.71 1.78
C SER A 66 2.11 -6.09 3.08
N VAL A 67 1.23 -5.35 3.74
CA VAL A 67 1.48 -4.76 5.05
C VAL A 67 0.24 -4.99 5.92
N GLU A 68 0.44 -5.52 7.11
CA GLU A 68 -0.62 -5.91 8.02
C GLU A 68 -0.46 -5.26 9.39
N LEU A 69 -1.46 -4.49 9.81
CA LEU A 69 -1.47 -3.77 11.08
C LEU A 69 -2.52 -4.30 12.06
N ALA A 70 -3.38 -5.24 11.61
CA ALA A 70 -4.42 -5.79 12.47
C ALA A 70 -3.83 -6.47 13.71
N ASP A 71 -4.49 -6.29 14.84
CA ASP A 71 -4.17 -6.97 16.10
C ASP A 71 -2.77 -6.69 16.65
N MET A 72 -2.10 -5.62 16.21
CA MET A 72 -0.83 -5.22 16.78
C MET A 72 -0.98 -3.99 17.68
N ASP A 73 -0.04 -3.84 18.60
CA ASP A 73 0.05 -2.64 19.43
C ASP A 73 0.58 -1.47 18.60
N LEU A 74 -0.23 -0.45 18.39
CA LEU A 74 0.13 0.75 17.64
C LEU A 74 0.80 1.81 18.50
N LYS A 75 1.03 1.54 19.79
CA LYS A 75 1.75 2.41 20.73
C LYS A 75 1.18 3.83 20.83
N GLY A 76 -0.15 3.95 20.68
CA GLY A 76 -0.81 5.25 20.74
C GLY A 76 -0.59 6.14 19.52
N LYS A 77 -0.06 5.58 18.43
CA LYS A 77 0.29 6.33 17.21
C LYS A 77 -0.72 6.12 16.07
N GLU A 78 -1.96 5.78 16.42
CA GLU A 78 -3.02 5.52 15.45
C GLU A 78 -3.23 6.67 14.48
N ARG A 79 -3.18 7.89 14.97
CA ARG A 79 -3.37 9.09 14.14
C ARG A 79 -2.26 9.23 13.09
N GLU A 80 -1.02 9.09 13.52
CA GLU A 80 0.15 9.20 12.64
C GLU A 80 0.14 8.09 11.59
N ILE A 81 -0.15 6.86 12.02
CA ILE A 81 -0.27 5.70 11.14
C ILE A 81 -1.37 5.93 10.11
N ASN A 82 -2.53 6.37 10.56
CA ASN A 82 -3.67 6.62 9.68
C ASN A 82 -3.37 7.73 8.67
N THR A 83 -2.68 8.77 9.09
CA THR A 83 -2.27 9.86 8.19
C THR A 83 -1.38 9.33 7.06
N LEU A 84 -0.39 8.49 7.38
CA LEU A 84 0.50 7.91 6.38
C LEU A 84 -0.28 7.01 5.41
N LEU A 85 -1.16 6.17 5.92
CA LEU A 85 -1.94 5.24 5.09
C LEU A 85 -2.94 5.96 4.20
N GLU A 86 -3.65 6.93 4.71
CA GLU A 86 -4.63 7.69 3.91
C GLU A 86 -3.91 8.55 2.86
N SER A 87 -2.74 9.09 3.19
CA SER A 87 -1.92 9.84 2.24
C SER A 87 -1.42 8.95 1.10
N MET A 88 -0.97 7.74 1.42
CA MET A 88 -0.64 6.74 0.41
C MET A 88 -1.82 6.46 -0.51
N LEU A 89 -3.01 6.27 0.07
CA LEU A 89 -4.21 5.94 -0.70
C LEU A 89 -4.58 7.05 -1.69
N VAL A 90 -4.38 8.31 -1.31
CA VAL A 90 -4.62 9.45 -2.22
C VAL A 90 -3.76 9.30 -3.49
N ILE A 91 -2.48 8.97 -3.34
CA ILE A 91 -1.57 8.80 -4.47
C ILE A 91 -1.92 7.54 -5.27
N VAL A 92 -2.23 6.44 -4.61
CA VAL A 92 -2.63 5.20 -5.29
C VAL A 92 -3.90 5.39 -6.11
N LYS A 93 -4.88 6.13 -5.58
CA LYS A 93 -6.09 6.48 -6.33
C LYS A 93 -5.77 7.30 -7.57
N GLN A 94 -4.86 8.26 -7.46
CA GLN A 94 -4.45 9.08 -8.60
C GLN A 94 -3.77 8.22 -9.66
N LEU A 95 -2.86 7.34 -9.26
CA LEU A 95 -2.18 6.43 -10.18
C LEU A 95 -3.16 5.48 -10.86
N SER A 96 -4.13 4.94 -10.13
CA SER A 96 -5.12 4.04 -10.73
C SER A 96 -6.02 4.75 -11.73
N LYS A 97 -6.28 6.03 -11.50
CA LYS A 97 -7.07 6.87 -12.41
C LYS A 97 -6.28 7.22 -13.68
N ASP A 98 -4.99 7.48 -13.53
CA ASP A 98 -4.12 7.84 -14.66
C ASP A 98 -3.76 6.60 -15.50
N TYR A 99 -3.67 5.43 -14.87
CA TYR A 99 -3.26 4.19 -15.52
C TYR A 99 -4.26 3.05 -15.28
N PRO A 100 -5.53 3.23 -15.73
CA PRO A 100 -6.60 2.27 -15.39
C PRO A 100 -6.43 0.89 -16.01
N LYS A 101 -5.59 0.78 -17.05
CA LYS A 101 -5.29 -0.51 -17.69
C LYS A 101 -4.18 -1.28 -16.96
N ASN A 102 -3.50 -0.63 -16.04
CA ASN A 102 -2.31 -1.17 -15.39
C ASN A 102 -2.51 -1.37 -13.89
N ILE A 103 -3.47 -0.68 -13.30
CA ILE A 103 -3.72 -0.71 -11.85
C ILE A 103 -5.22 -0.88 -11.59
N LYS A 104 -5.54 -1.86 -10.76
CA LYS A 104 -6.91 -2.06 -10.25
C LYS A 104 -6.88 -1.87 -8.74
N LEU A 105 -7.68 -0.94 -8.23
CA LEU A 105 -7.78 -0.65 -6.81
C LEU A 105 -9.14 -1.11 -6.28
N VAL A 106 -9.10 -1.87 -5.20
CA VAL A 106 -10.30 -2.36 -4.49
C VAL A 106 -10.18 -1.97 -3.03
N GLU A 107 -11.22 -1.31 -2.51
CA GLU A 107 -11.33 -1.01 -1.09
C GLU A 107 -12.38 -1.93 -0.48
N LYS A 108 -12.04 -2.56 0.63
CA LYS A 108 -12.93 -3.46 1.37
C LYS A 108 -13.06 -3.00 2.81
N GLU A 109 -14.23 -3.24 3.39
CA GLU A 109 -14.49 -2.98 4.81
C GLU A 109 -14.67 -4.31 5.50
N GLU A 110 -13.94 -4.51 6.58
CA GLU A 110 -14.10 -5.67 7.46
C GLU A 110 -15.19 -5.37 8.48
N ILE A 111 -16.11 -6.31 8.63
CA ILE A 111 -17.26 -6.19 9.54
C ILE A 111 -16.88 -6.65 10.95
#